data_79e6f78e09de1a4a39691755c34d6d66
#
_entry.id   79e6f78e09de1a4a39691755c34d6d66
#
_cell.length_a   1.000
_cell.length_b   1.000
_cell.length_c   1.000
_cell.angle_alpha   90.00
_cell.angle_beta   90.00
_cell.angle_gamma   90.00
#
_symmetry.space_group_name_H-M   'P 1'
#
loop_
_entity.id
_entity.type
_entity.pdbx_description
1 polymer ?
#
loop_
_entity_poly.entity_id
_entity_poly.type
_entity_poly.pdbx_seq_one_letter_code
_entity_poly.pdbx_strand_id
1 'polypeptide(L)'
;MKETLNKSIKYVLSAAVAAALLWFSFRDVEWNDFISGLKGCRWGFVILSMVAGSFAFWLRGIRWRRLLLPIDGSITHMTTFNGINIGNISNFVFPRIGEFVRCGVITRRSQPVDPAHPEHKKASYEKVLGTVVLERSWELLVMLMLLGVVVVGGFRRFGSFFVEKIWIPMTEKFDFSLWWVVAIMAVAGAGLIYAFWRFRNTNPFFAKVWGIFRGIFQGFASCLKMEQKWLFFAYTAFIWMTYWFMAASTVWAAPFLDGLDLIDALFLSLVGGLGFAVPVPGGIGAFHFVISTALAVVYGVPVELGIVYATLSHTSQAITQIIFGSFSYIYEALKK
;
A
#
# COMPACT_ATOMS: atom_id res chain seq x y z
N MET A 1 15.94 -4.14 -28.13
CA MET A 1 16.17 -2.68 -28.14
C MET A 1 14.91 -1.86 -27.78
N LYS A 2 13.75 -1.99 -28.46
CA LYS A 2 12.50 -1.28 -28.09
C LYS A 2 11.97 -1.59 -26.68
N GLU A 3 12.09 -2.83 -26.21
CA GLU A 3 11.61 -3.24 -24.89
C GLU A 3 12.47 -2.67 -23.74
N THR A 4 13.78 -2.63 -23.95
CA THR A 4 14.74 -2.01 -23.01
C THR A 4 14.51 -0.50 -22.93
N LEU A 5 14.29 0.16 -24.08
CA LEU A 5 14.00 1.59 -24.15
C LEU A 5 12.69 1.93 -23.43
N ASN A 6 11.62 1.15 -23.61
CA ASN A 6 10.35 1.33 -22.90
C ASN A 6 10.49 1.14 -21.36
N LYS A 7 11.34 0.22 -20.93
CA LYS A 7 11.64 0.04 -19.49
C LYS A 7 12.38 1.26 -18.96
N SER A 8 13.42 1.73 -19.65
CA SER A 8 14.19 2.92 -19.23
C SER A 8 13.33 4.19 -19.18
N ILE A 9 12.41 4.40 -20.13
CA ILE A 9 11.49 5.54 -20.13
C ILE A 9 10.57 5.50 -18.91
N LYS A 10 10.02 4.33 -18.55
CA LYS A 10 9.18 4.19 -17.35
C LYS A 10 9.95 4.50 -16.07
N TYR A 11 11.22 4.10 -15.96
CA TYR A 11 12.07 4.44 -14.82
C TYR A 11 12.30 5.93 -14.70
N VAL A 12 12.70 6.56 -15.80
CA VAL A 12 12.96 8.00 -15.84
C VAL A 12 11.69 8.78 -15.49
N LEU A 13 10.54 8.39 -16.06
CA LEU A 13 9.26 9.05 -15.75
C LEU A 13 8.88 8.88 -14.28
N SER A 14 9.00 7.68 -13.73
CA SER A 14 8.70 7.41 -12.31
C SER A 14 9.62 8.17 -11.36
N ALA A 15 10.92 8.25 -11.67
CA ALA A 15 11.88 9.03 -10.92
C ALA A 15 11.62 10.54 -11.04
N ALA A 16 11.25 11.01 -12.23
CA ALA A 16 10.89 12.41 -12.47
C ALA A 16 9.62 12.82 -11.67
N VAL A 17 8.60 11.95 -11.63
CA VAL A 17 7.41 12.17 -10.80
C VAL A 17 7.77 12.21 -9.31
N ALA A 18 8.61 11.29 -8.83
CA ALA A 18 9.08 11.31 -7.44
C ALA A 18 9.85 12.60 -7.12
N ALA A 19 10.77 13.01 -8.00
CA ALA A 19 11.53 14.24 -7.85
C ALA A 19 10.64 15.48 -7.87
N ALA A 20 9.66 15.55 -8.78
CA ALA A 20 8.70 16.64 -8.83
C ALA A 20 7.86 16.73 -7.55
N LEU A 21 7.36 15.58 -7.04
CA LEU A 21 6.58 15.56 -5.81
C LEU A 21 7.41 15.93 -4.58
N LEU A 22 8.68 15.51 -4.52
CA LEU A 22 9.61 15.97 -3.48
C LEU A 22 9.84 17.47 -3.59
N TRP A 23 10.15 17.95 -4.80
CA TRP A 23 10.38 19.38 -5.01
C TRP A 23 9.16 20.20 -4.58
N PHE A 24 7.94 19.82 -5.01
CA PHE A 24 6.70 20.47 -4.57
C PHE A 24 6.49 20.41 -3.06
N SER A 25 6.89 19.33 -2.41
CA SER A 25 6.76 19.19 -0.96
C SER A 25 7.76 20.06 -0.19
N PHE A 26 8.98 20.20 -0.69
CA PHE A 26 10.10 20.81 0.05
C PHE A 26 10.51 22.21 -0.43
N ARG A 27 10.00 22.71 -1.56
CA ARG A 27 10.45 23.97 -2.17
C ARG A 27 10.24 25.20 -1.29
N ASP A 28 9.17 25.23 -0.52
CA ASP A 28 8.76 26.35 0.32
C ASP A 28 9.09 26.11 1.81
N VAL A 29 9.87 25.04 2.14
CA VAL A 29 10.20 24.65 3.50
C VAL A 29 11.35 25.47 4.04
N GLU A 30 11.13 26.13 5.16
CA GLU A 30 12.19 26.76 5.95
C GLU A 30 12.99 25.69 6.70
N TRP A 31 14.23 25.48 6.27
CA TRP A 31 15.11 24.40 6.79
C TRP A 31 15.37 24.49 8.28
N ASN A 32 15.39 25.71 8.84
CA ASN A 32 15.57 25.91 10.29
C ASN A 32 14.37 25.33 11.06
N ASP A 33 13.15 25.57 10.61
CA ASP A 33 11.94 25.08 11.24
C ASP A 33 11.80 23.57 11.07
N PHE A 34 12.17 23.05 9.92
CA PHE A 34 12.21 21.60 9.68
C PHE A 34 13.19 20.90 10.63
N ILE A 35 14.44 21.42 10.78
CA ILE A 35 15.46 20.83 11.65
C ILE A 35 15.04 20.97 13.13
N SER A 36 14.49 22.12 13.53
CA SER A 36 14.02 22.32 14.90
C SER A 36 12.84 21.41 15.24
N GLY A 37 11.91 21.23 14.29
CA GLY A 37 10.81 20.27 14.39
C GLY A 37 11.30 18.84 14.60
N LEU A 38 12.30 18.40 13.81
CA LEU A 38 12.90 17.07 13.98
C LEU A 38 13.61 16.90 15.32
N LYS A 39 14.36 17.91 15.78
CA LYS A 39 15.05 17.87 17.07
C LYS A 39 14.10 17.80 18.24
N GLY A 40 12.93 18.41 18.13
CA GLY A 40 11.87 18.39 19.16
C GLY A 40 11.14 17.05 19.26
N CYS A 41 11.33 16.11 18.34
CA CYS A 41 10.59 14.86 18.33
C CYS A 41 10.99 13.90 19.46
N ARG A 42 10.02 13.14 19.94
CA ARG A 42 10.19 12.10 20.98
C ARG A 42 10.59 10.77 20.29
N TRP A 43 11.89 10.60 20.09
CA TRP A 43 12.45 9.47 19.29
C TRP A 43 12.08 8.08 19.80
N GLY A 44 11.77 7.92 21.09
CA GLY A 44 11.28 6.66 21.65
C GLY A 44 10.01 6.15 20.96
N PHE A 45 9.09 7.03 20.59
CA PHE A 45 7.89 6.66 19.84
C PHE A 45 8.17 6.33 18.38
N VAL A 46 9.20 6.93 17.78
CA VAL A 46 9.66 6.56 16.44
C VAL A 46 10.18 5.11 16.45
N ILE A 47 11.01 4.76 17.44
CA ILE A 47 11.50 3.40 17.62
C ILE A 47 10.34 2.44 17.84
N LEU A 48 9.35 2.82 18.65
CA LEU A 48 8.13 2.03 18.88
C LEU A 48 7.37 1.77 17.58
N SER A 49 7.24 2.78 16.72
CA SER A 49 6.64 2.64 15.37
C SER A 49 7.44 1.65 14.51
N MET A 50 8.78 1.71 14.56
CA MET A 50 9.64 0.77 13.81
C MET A 50 9.49 -0.67 14.30
N VAL A 51 9.40 -0.89 15.61
CA VAL A 51 9.15 -2.21 16.20
C VAL A 51 7.79 -2.74 15.76
N ALA A 52 6.74 -1.91 15.82
CA ALA A 52 5.42 -2.29 15.33
C ALA A 52 5.44 -2.60 13.83
N GLY A 53 6.16 -1.83 13.00
CA GLY A 53 6.36 -2.12 11.58
C GLY A 53 7.02 -3.47 11.32
N SER A 54 8.03 -3.81 12.12
CA SER A 54 8.69 -5.14 12.06
C SER A 54 7.70 -6.27 12.36
N PHE A 55 6.86 -6.07 13.36
CA PHE A 55 5.81 -7.02 13.70
C PHE A 55 4.75 -7.14 12.59
N ALA A 56 4.39 -6.02 11.95
CA ALA A 56 3.49 -6.05 10.79
C ALA A 56 4.05 -6.90 9.64
N PHE A 57 5.37 -6.83 9.36
CA PHE A 57 5.99 -7.67 8.33
C PHE A 57 5.89 -9.16 8.68
N TRP A 58 6.05 -9.52 9.94
CA TRP A 58 5.87 -10.88 10.41
C TRP A 58 4.42 -11.36 10.24
N LEU A 59 3.45 -10.58 10.68
CA LEU A 59 2.01 -10.88 10.53
C LEU A 59 1.62 -11.06 9.05
N ARG A 60 2.13 -10.19 8.16
CA ARG A 60 1.91 -10.30 6.72
C ARG A 60 2.48 -11.61 6.17
N GLY A 61 3.67 -12.02 6.63
CA GLY A 61 4.28 -13.30 6.27
C GLY A 61 3.40 -14.50 6.66
N ILE A 62 2.90 -14.50 7.90
CA ILE A 62 2.01 -15.55 8.40
C ILE A 62 0.69 -15.57 7.59
N ARG A 63 0.07 -14.42 7.37
CA ARG A 63 -1.18 -14.32 6.58
C ARG A 63 -0.98 -14.81 5.15
N TRP A 64 0.09 -14.36 4.47
CA TRP A 64 0.36 -14.77 3.10
C TRP A 64 0.63 -16.26 2.98
N ARG A 65 1.33 -16.86 3.96
CA ARG A 65 1.52 -18.30 4.00
C ARG A 65 0.19 -19.06 3.97
N ARG A 66 -0.87 -18.55 4.63
CA ARG A 66 -2.20 -19.19 4.59
C ARG A 66 -2.78 -19.29 3.19
N LEU A 67 -2.51 -18.30 2.33
CA LEU A 67 -2.91 -18.32 0.93
C LEU A 67 -2.05 -19.27 0.08
N LEU A 68 -0.82 -19.55 0.50
CA LEU A 68 0.12 -20.41 -0.22
C LEU A 68 -0.02 -21.89 0.16
N LEU A 69 -0.45 -22.22 1.37
CA LEU A 69 -0.60 -23.60 1.84
C LEU A 69 -1.39 -24.53 0.90
N PRO A 70 -2.50 -24.09 0.26
CA PRO A 70 -3.21 -24.92 -0.71
C PRO A 70 -2.44 -25.18 -2.01
N ILE A 71 -1.39 -24.37 -2.27
CA ILE A 71 -0.55 -24.46 -3.47
C ILE A 71 0.67 -25.34 -3.20
N ASP A 72 1.32 -25.10 -2.05
CA ASP A 72 2.50 -25.84 -1.60
C ASP A 72 2.59 -25.82 -0.07
N GLY A 73 2.33 -26.95 0.56
CA GLY A 73 2.39 -27.11 2.02
C GLY A 73 3.79 -27.01 2.61
N SER A 74 4.85 -27.15 1.81
CA SER A 74 6.25 -27.12 2.26
C SER A 74 6.76 -25.71 2.59
N ILE A 75 6.05 -24.67 2.16
CA ILE A 75 6.45 -23.26 2.34
C ILE A 75 6.40 -22.89 3.84
N THR A 76 7.58 -22.48 4.36
CA THR A 76 7.75 -22.12 5.77
C THR A 76 7.35 -20.67 6.05
N HIS A 77 7.12 -20.32 7.32
CA HIS A 77 6.90 -18.93 7.74
C HIS A 77 8.09 -18.03 7.41
N MET A 78 9.32 -18.55 7.52
CA MET A 78 10.53 -17.80 7.23
C MET A 78 10.64 -17.49 5.74
N THR A 79 10.26 -18.42 4.86
CA THR A 79 10.24 -18.19 3.41
C THR A 79 9.27 -17.09 3.01
N THR A 80 8.07 -17.06 3.62
CA THR A 80 7.10 -15.99 3.34
C THR A 80 7.52 -14.65 3.93
N PHE A 81 8.10 -14.64 5.13
CA PHE A 81 8.65 -13.44 5.74
C PHE A 81 9.77 -12.85 4.86
N ASN A 82 10.72 -13.68 4.45
CA ASN A 82 11.81 -13.25 3.57
C ASN A 82 11.28 -12.74 2.23
N GLY A 83 10.32 -13.46 1.62
CA GLY A 83 9.68 -13.02 0.37
C GLY A 83 9.07 -11.63 0.47
N ILE A 84 8.35 -11.33 1.55
CA ILE A 84 7.75 -10.00 1.79
C ILE A 84 8.84 -8.93 1.95
N ASN A 85 9.86 -9.18 2.76
CA ASN A 85 10.90 -8.19 3.04
C ASN A 85 11.79 -7.91 1.82
N ILE A 86 12.15 -8.95 1.04
CA ILE A 86 12.86 -8.80 -0.23
C ILE A 86 11.98 -8.04 -1.25
N GLY A 87 10.67 -8.30 -1.26
CA GLY A 87 9.73 -7.53 -2.07
C GLY A 87 9.67 -6.06 -1.65
N ASN A 88 9.59 -5.78 -0.35
CA ASN A 88 9.54 -4.42 0.16
C ASN A 88 10.79 -3.61 -0.23
N ILE A 89 12.00 -4.14 -0.02
CA ILE A 89 13.24 -3.44 -0.41
C ILE A 89 13.34 -3.26 -1.93
N SER A 90 12.83 -4.22 -2.71
CA SER A 90 12.83 -4.12 -4.17
C SER A 90 11.98 -2.95 -4.69
N ASN A 91 10.94 -2.55 -3.96
CA ASN A 91 10.09 -1.42 -4.31
C ASN A 91 10.78 -0.05 -4.17
N PHE A 92 11.91 0.03 -3.45
CA PHE A 92 12.74 1.23 -3.44
C PHE A 92 13.58 1.37 -4.70
N VAL A 93 13.94 0.24 -5.33
CA VAL A 93 14.70 0.23 -6.57
C VAL A 93 13.78 0.48 -7.75
N PHE A 94 12.61 -0.18 -7.76
CA PHE A 94 11.65 -0.07 -8.84
C PHE A 94 10.21 -0.14 -8.32
N PRO A 95 9.36 0.84 -8.66
CA PRO A 95 7.99 0.87 -8.19
C PRO A 95 7.24 -0.43 -8.49
N ARG A 96 6.64 -1.01 -7.49
CA ARG A 96 5.77 -2.19 -7.58
C ARG A 96 6.43 -3.48 -8.10
N ILE A 97 7.76 -3.53 -8.25
CA ILE A 97 8.45 -4.76 -8.67
C ILE A 97 8.46 -5.81 -7.56
N GLY A 98 8.35 -5.38 -6.32
CA GLY A 98 8.42 -6.26 -5.15
C GLY A 98 7.38 -7.36 -5.14
N GLU A 99 6.18 -7.10 -5.71
CA GLU A 99 5.14 -8.10 -5.85
C GLU A 99 5.57 -9.27 -6.75
N PHE A 100 6.33 -8.99 -7.79
CA PHE A 100 6.89 -10.00 -8.69
C PHE A 100 8.11 -10.70 -8.08
N VAL A 101 8.98 -9.93 -7.41
CA VAL A 101 10.20 -10.48 -6.78
C VAL A 101 9.84 -11.48 -5.68
N ARG A 102 8.88 -11.17 -4.81
CA ARG A 102 8.46 -12.09 -3.75
C ARG A 102 7.87 -13.40 -4.29
N CYS A 103 7.18 -13.34 -5.46
CA CYS A 103 6.72 -14.56 -6.14
C CYS A 103 7.91 -15.44 -6.55
N GLY A 104 8.98 -14.83 -7.08
CA GLY A 104 10.21 -15.54 -7.44
C GLY A 104 10.89 -16.20 -6.25
N VAL A 105 10.90 -15.57 -5.07
CA VAL A 105 11.44 -16.16 -3.84
C VAL A 105 10.66 -17.41 -3.46
N ILE A 106 9.33 -17.37 -3.47
CA ILE A 106 8.49 -18.52 -3.15
C ILE A 106 8.70 -19.67 -4.13
N THR A 107 8.62 -19.39 -5.44
CA THR A 107 8.74 -20.44 -6.46
C THR A 107 10.13 -21.09 -6.49
N ARG A 108 11.18 -20.33 -6.14
CA ARG A 108 12.53 -20.87 -6.01
C ARG A 108 12.68 -21.82 -4.81
N ARG A 109 11.96 -21.56 -3.72
CA ARG A 109 11.99 -22.35 -2.47
C ARG A 109 10.94 -23.45 -2.43
N SER A 110 10.00 -23.45 -3.34
CA SER A 110 9.02 -24.52 -3.49
C SER A 110 9.74 -25.80 -3.94
N GLN A 111 9.55 -26.86 -3.18
CA GLN A 111 10.19 -28.14 -3.44
C GLN A 111 9.52 -28.90 -4.59
N PRO A 112 10.26 -29.74 -5.34
CA PRO A 112 9.66 -30.68 -6.29
C PRO A 112 8.69 -31.61 -5.55
N VAL A 113 7.72 -32.15 -6.28
CA VAL A 113 6.81 -33.17 -5.75
C VAL A 113 7.65 -34.36 -5.24
N ASP A 114 7.56 -34.59 -3.93
CA ASP A 114 8.13 -35.80 -3.31
C ASP A 114 7.09 -36.93 -3.43
N PRO A 115 7.45 -38.09 -4.00
CA PRO A 115 6.56 -39.24 -4.02
C PRO A 115 6.07 -39.70 -2.64
N ALA A 116 6.87 -39.45 -1.57
CA ALA A 116 6.51 -39.74 -0.19
C ALA A 116 5.51 -38.71 0.40
N HIS A 117 5.40 -37.55 -0.23
CA HIS A 117 4.54 -36.45 0.20
C HIS A 117 3.76 -35.87 -0.99
N PRO A 118 2.75 -36.60 -1.53
CA PRO A 118 2.01 -36.22 -2.72
C PRO A 118 1.20 -34.91 -2.57
N GLU A 119 1.02 -34.43 -1.34
CA GLU A 119 0.46 -33.11 -1.03
C GLU A 119 1.41 -31.95 -1.35
N HIS A 120 2.70 -32.20 -1.52
CA HIS A 120 3.71 -31.21 -1.89
C HIS A 120 3.69 -31.02 -3.39
N LYS A 121 2.96 -30.02 -3.87
CA LYS A 121 2.95 -29.63 -5.29
C LYS A 121 3.88 -28.45 -5.46
N LYS A 122 4.76 -28.52 -6.49
CA LYS A 122 5.61 -27.38 -6.83
C LYS A 122 4.75 -26.16 -7.16
N ALA A 123 4.95 -25.06 -6.43
CA ALA A 123 4.24 -23.81 -6.67
C ALA A 123 4.65 -23.20 -8.01
N SER A 124 3.70 -23.03 -8.94
CA SER A 124 3.97 -22.28 -10.16
C SER A 124 3.91 -20.77 -9.89
N TYR A 125 4.70 -20.00 -10.64
CA TYR A 125 4.79 -18.54 -10.48
C TYR A 125 3.42 -17.88 -10.61
N GLU A 126 2.58 -18.30 -11.56
CA GLU A 126 1.26 -17.75 -11.83
C GLU A 126 0.31 -17.97 -10.64
N LYS A 127 0.35 -19.14 -10.00
CA LYS A 127 -0.46 -19.44 -8.83
C LYS A 127 -0.05 -18.58 -7.64
N VAL A 128 1.26 -18.43 -7.41
CA VAL A 128 1.79 -17.56 -6.36
C VAL A 128 1.42 -16.10 -6.63
N LEU A 129 1.56 -15.62 -7.87
CA LEU A 129 1.14 -14.27 -8.26
C LEU A 129 -0.37 -14.07 -8.02
N GLY A 130 -1.19 -15.07 -8.31
CA GLY A 130 -2.62 -15.04 -7.99
C GLY A 130 -2.90 -14.77 -6.50
N THR A 131 -2.12 -15.36 -5.59
CA THR A 131 -2.26 -15.07 -4.14
C THR A 131 -1.85 -13.65 -3.78
N VAL A 132 -0.84 -13.09 -4.48
CA VAL A 132 -0.42 -11.71 -4.28
C VAL A 132 -1.48 -10.72 -4.75
N VAL A 133 -2.07 -10.95 -5.91
CA VAL A 133 -3.17 -10.13 -6.43
C VAL A 133 -4.35 -10.16 -5.46
N LEU A 134 -4.72 -11.33 -4.96
CA LEU A 134 -5.78 -11.49 -3.97
C LEU A 134 -5.48 -10.74 -2.68
N GLU A 135 -4.25 -10.87 -2.14
CA GLU A 135 -3.81 -10.15 -0.94
C GLU A 135 -3.96 -8.63 -1.13
N ARG A 136 -3.47 -8.09 -2.26
CA ARG A 136 -3.54 -6.64 -2.56
C ARG A 136 -4.96 -6.15 -2.77
N SER A 137 -5.80 -6.92 -3.45
CA SER A 137 -7.21 -6.57 -3.62
C SER A 137 -7.94 -6.51 -2.29
N TRP A 138 -7.65 -7.45 -1.39
CA TRP A 138 -8.21 -7.48 -0.05
C TRP A 138 -7.73 -6.31 0.81
N GLU A 139 -6.44 -5.99 0.78
CA GLU A 139 -5.88 -4.82 1.48
C GLU A 139 -6.51 -3.51 1.01
N LEU A 140 -6.67 -3.34 -0.32
CA LEU A 140 -7.34 -2.18 -0.88
C LEU A 140 -8.80 -2.06 -0.43
N LEU A 141 -9.54 -3.17 -0.45
CA LEU A 141 -10.95 -3.20 0.00
C LEU A 141 -11.07 -2.79 1.47
N VAL A 142 -10.25 -3.35 2.36
CA VAL A 142 -10.25 -2.99 3.78
C VAL A 142 -9.86 -1.53 3.98
N MET A 143 -8.83 -1.05 3.28
CA MET A 143 -8.42 0.36 3.33
C MET A 143 -9.56 1.30 2.94
N LEU A 144 -10.23 1.03 1.82
CA LEU A 144 -11.35 1.85 1.35
C LEU A 144 -12.55 1.80 2.30
N MET A 145 -12.83 0.63 2.88
CA MET A 145 -13.88 0.47 3.88
C MET A 145 -13.58 1.28 5.15
N LEU A 146 -12.37 1.18 5.69
CA LEU A 146 -11.95 1.94 6.87
C LEU A 146 -11.96 3.44 6.59
N LEU A 147 -11.45 3.85 5.42
CA LEU A 147 -11.46 5.24 5.00
C LEU A 147 -12.90 5.77 4.89
N GLY A 148 -13.81 5.00 4.30
CA GLY A 148 -15.23 5.34 4.22
C GLY A 148 -15.84 5.50 5.61
N VAL A 149 -15.58 4.58 6.54
CA VAL A 149 -16.08 4.66 7.93
C VAL A 149 -15.55 5.91 8.62
N VAL A 150 -14.25 6.21 8.51
CA VAL A 150 -13.62 7.38 9.14
C VAL A 150 -14.16 8.69 8.55
N VAL A 151 -14.27 8.77 7.22
CA VAL A 151 -14.75 9.98 6.54
C VAL A 151 -16.24 10.22 6.81
N VAL A 152 -17.08 9.18 6.74
CA VAL A 152 -18.52 9.30 6.99
C VAL A 152 -18.79 9.58 8.48
N GLY A 153 -18.12 8.86 9.38
CA GLY A 153 -18.25 9.05 10.83
C GLY A 153 -17.73 10.40 11.33
N GLY A 154 -16.69 10.94 10.67
CA GLY A 154 -16.08 12.23 10.98
C GLY A 154 -16.23 13.26 9.86
N PHE A 155 -17.36 13.27 9.12
CA PHE A 155 -17.51 14.09 7.91
C PHE A 155 -17.23 15.58 8.14
N ARG A 156 -17.63 16.13 9.28
CA ARG A 156 -17.34 17.53 9.63
C ARG A 156 -15.86 17.83 9.78
N ARG A 157 -15.04 16.82 10.13
CA ARG A 157 -13.61 16.96 10.40
C ARG A 157 -12.76 16.57 9.19
N PHE A 158 -13.08 15.45 8.56
CA PHE A 158 -12.27 14.86 7.48
C PHE A 158 -12.80 15.16 6.07
N GLY A 159 -14.10 15.51 5.97
CA GLY A 159 -14.73 15.79 4.68
C GLY A 159 -14.13 16.99 3.96
N SER A 160 -13.68 18.01 4.70
CA SER A 160 -13.04 19.21 4.15
C SER A 160 -11.83 18.85 3.27
N PHE A 161 -10.99 17.91 3.69
CA PHE A 161 -9.86 17.46 2.89
C PHE A 161 -10.29 16.96 1.49
N PHE A 162 -11.32 16.11 1.45
CA PHE A 162 -11.81 15.56 0.18
C PHE A 162 -12.55 16.61 -0.65
N VAL A 163 -13.32 17.47 0.01
CA VAL A 163 -14.06 18.55 -0.67
C VAL A 163 -13.08 19.58 -1.22
N GLU A 164 -12.17 20.13 -0.42
CA GLU A 164 -11.29 21.22 -0.83
C GLU A 164 -10.16 20.78 -1.77
N LYS A 165 -9.63 19.58 -1.59
CA LYS A 165 -8.46 19.11 -2.35
C LYS A 165 -8.77 18.20 -3.53
N ILE A 166 -9.96 17.60 -3.54
CA ILE A 166 -10.35 16.71 -4.64
C ILE A 166 -11.56 17.29 -5.36
N TRP A 167 -12.61 17.63 -4.62
CA TRP A 167 -13.89 17.99 -5.21
C TRP A 167 -13.87 19.38 -5.83
N ILE A 168 -13.49 20.43 -5.07
CA ILE A 168 -13.48 21.82 -5.54
C ILE A 168 -12.57 21.98 -6.77
N PRO A 169 -11.29 21.52 -6.80
CA PRO A 169 -10.46 21.64 -7.99
C PRO A 169 -10.99 20.90 -9.22
N MET A 170 -11.78 19.83 -9.01
CA MET A 170 -12.46 19.15 -10.11
C MET A 170 -13.66 19.96 -10.65
N THR A 171 -14.42 20.61 -9.76
CA THR A 171 -15.63 21.34 -10.17
C THR A 171 -15.33 22.73 -10.69
N GLU A 172 -14.37 23.46 -10.12
CA GLU A 172 -13.98 24.80 -10.58
C GLU A 172 -13.41 24.83 -12.00
N LYS A 173 -12.73 23.75 -12.41
CA LYS A 173 -12.20 23.66 -13.79
C LYS A 173 -13.27 23.48 -14.87
N PHE A 174 -14.47 23.07 -14.51
CA PHE A 174 -15.48 22.65 -15.49
C PHE A 174 -16.77 23.45 -15.45
N ASP A 175 -16.93 24.42 -14.57
CA ASP A 175 -18.16 25.25 -14.41
C ASP A 175 -19.48 24.45 -14.44
N PHE A 176 -19.42 23.18 -14.00
CA PHE A 176 -20.54 22.25 -13.99
C PHE A 176 -21.16 22.12 -12.60
N SER A 177 -22.48 22.19 -12.54
CA SER A 177 -23.23 21.78 -11.34
C SER A 177 -22.86 20.35 -10.93
N LEU A 178 -22.71 20.12 -9.61
CA LEU A 178 -22.47 18.81 -8.98
C LEU A 178 -23.29 17.69 -9.60
N TRP A 179 -24.57 17.94 -9.84
CA TRP A 179 -25.50 16.99 -10.39
C TRP A 179 -25.16 16.55 -11.82
N TRP A 180 -24.60 17.43 -12.64
CA TRP A 180 -24.15 17.06 -13.99
C TRP A 180 -22.92 16.17 -13.96
N VAL A 181 -21.97 16.42 -13.04
CA VAL A 181 -20.81 15.53 -12.87
C VAL A 181 -21.24 14.16 -12.36
N VAL A 182 -22.14 14.11 -11.38
CA VAL A 182 -22.71 12.85 -10.88
C VAL A 182 -23.50 12.14 -12.00
N ALA A 183 -24.30 12.86 -12.75
CA ALA A 183 -25.07 12.31 -13.88
C ALA A 183 -24.15 11.78 -14.98
N ILE A 184 -23.13 12.54 -15.38
CA ILE A 184 -22.14 12.11 -16.38
C ILE A 184 -21.38 10.87 -15.89
N MET A 185 -20.92 10.87 -14.64
CA MET A 185 -20.25 9.71 -14.05
C MET A 185 -21.17 8.49 -13.97
N ALA A 186 -22.45 8.68 -13.61
CA ALA A 186 -23.43 7.61 -13.58
C ALA A 186 -23.71 7.06 -14.99
N VAL A 187 -23.92 7.93 -15.97
CA VAL A 187 -24.13 7.53 -17.36
C VAL A 187 -22.88 6.89 -17.97
N ALA A 188 -21.70 7.46 -17.74
CA ALA A 188 -20.43 6.88 -18.19
C ALA A 188 -20.17 5.54 -17.51
N GLY A 189 -20.42 5.43 -16.22
CA GLY A 189 -20.32 4.18 -15.45
C GLY A 189 -21.31 3.11 -15.97
N ALA A 190 -22.57 3.49 -16.17
CA ALA A 190 -23.57 2.60 -16.76
C ALA A 190 -23.22 2.19 -18.19
N GLY A 191 -22.73 3.14 -19.00
CA GLY A 191 -22.26 2.90 -20.36
C GLY A 191 -21.04 1.96 -20.40
N LEU A 192 -20.08 2.15 -19.51
CA LEU A 192 -18.95 1.24 -19.34
C LEU A 192 -19.38 -0.15 -18.90
N ILE A 193 -20.28 -0.25 -17.91
CA ILE A 193 -20.84 -1.53 -17.44
C ILE A 193 -21.58 -2.22 -18.58
N TYR A 194 -22.40 -1.49 -19.34
CA TYR A 194 -23.12 -2.01 -20.49
C TYR A 194 -22.16 -2.46 -21.61
N ALA A 195 -21.19 -1.63 -22.00
CA ALA A 195 -20.19 -1.97 -23.00
C ALA A 195 -19.39 -3.20 -22.57
N PHE A 196 -19.01 -3.25 -21.29
CA PHE A 196 -18.32 -4.35 -20.71
C PHE A 196 -19.15 -5.64 -20.75
N TRP A 197 -20.42 -5.58 -20.35
CA TRP A 197 -21.33 -6.71 -20.38
C TRP A 197 -21.61 -7.19 -21.80
N ARG A 198 -21.75 -6.25 -22.77
CA ARG A 198 -22.06 -6.52 -24.18
C ARG A 198 -20.88 -7.11 -24.92
N PHE A 199 -19.67 -6.59 -24.69
CA PHE A 199 -18.47 -6.92 -25.45
C PHE A 199 -17.54 -7.92 -24.76
N ARG A 200 -17.82 -8.36 -23.54
CA ARG A 200 -16.96 -9.25 -22.74
C ARG A 200 -16.61 -10.58 -23.43
N ASN A 201 -17.46 -11.06 -24.35
CA ASN A 201 -17.24 -12.33 -25.06
C ASN A 201 -16.77 -12.16 -26.50
N THR A 202 -16.84 -10.95 -27.06
CA THR A 202 -16.55 -10.68 -28.47
C THR A 202 -15.25 -9.89 -28.68
N ASN A 203 -14.82 -9.10 -27.72
CA ASN A 203 -13.61 -8.31 -27.83
C ASN A 203 -12.53 -8.86 -26.87
N PRO A 204 -11.30 -9.19 -27.40
CA PRO A 204 -10.24 -9.80 -26.59
C PRO A 204 -9.77 -8.92 -25.42
N PHE A 205 -9.84 -7.58 -25.55
CA PHE A 205 -9.52 -6.66 -24.45
C PHE A 205 -10.54 -6.79 -23.31
N PHE A 206 -11.84 -6.72 -23.63
CA PHE A 206 -12.90 -6.84 -22.61
C PHE A 206 -12.96 -8.25 -22.01
N ALA A 207 -12.68 -9.29 -22.80
CA ALA A 207 -12.58 -10.67 -22.32
C ALA A 207 -11.42 -10.81 -21.30
N LYS A 208 -10.27 -10.20 -21.57
CA LYS A 208 -9.10 -10.22 -20.67
C LYS A 208 -9.40 -9.46 -19.37
N VAL A 209 -10.00 -8.28 -19.46
CA VAL A 209 -10.40 -7.48 -18.29
C VAL A 209 -11.45 -8.22 -17.46
N TRP A 210 -12.44 -8.86 -18.12
CA TRP A 210 -13.42 -9.71 -17.43
C TRP A 210 -12.79 -10.90 -16.73
N GLY A 211 -11.82 -11.54 -17.38
CA GLY A 211 -11.03 -12.62 -16.78
C GLY A 211 -10.34 -12.18 -15.48
N ILE A 212 -9.77 -10.96 -15.46
CA ILE A 212 -9.14 -10.38 -14.28
C ILE A 212 -10.18 -10.15 -13.17
N PHE A 213 -11.30 -9.49 -13.47
CA PHE A 213 -12.38 -9.26 -12.49
C PHE A 213 -12.94 -10.58 -11.95
N ARG A 214 -13.24 -11.53 -12.84
CA ARG A 214 -13.70 -12.85 -12.44
C ARG A 214 -12.68 -13.58 -11.56
N GLY A 215 -11.38 -13.47 -11.90
CA GLY A 215 -10.29 -14.02 -11.09
C GLY A 215 -10.23 -13.39 -9.70
N ILE A 216 -10.39 -12.07 -9.58
CA ILE A 216 -10.45 -11.36 -8.30
C ILE A 216 -11.67 -11.84 -7.49
N PHE A 217 -12.87 -11.87 -8.08
CA PHE A 217 -14.07 -12.35 -7.40
C PHE A 217 -13.98 -13.82 -6.97
N GLN A 218 -13.42 -14.68 -7.83
CA GLN A 218 -13.16 -16.08 -7.49
C GLN A 218 -12.15 -16.20 -6.36
N GLY A 219 -11.12 -15.33 -6.35
CA GLY A 219 -10.16 -15.24 -5.27
C GLY A 219 -10.81 -14.84 -3.95
N PHE A 220 -11.67 -13.82 -3.93
CA PHE A 220 -12.43 -13.45 -2.73
C PHE A 220 -13.32 -14.59 -2.25
N ALA A 221 -14.04 -15.25 -3.17
CA ALA A 221 -14.86 -16.41 -2.84
C ALA A 221 -14.01 -17.57 -2.29
N SER A 222 -12.78 -17.76 -2.77
CA SER A 222 -11.85 -18.77 -2.27
C SER A 222 -11.43 -18.46 -0.83
N CYS A 223 -11.16 -17.20 -0.49
CA CYS A 223 -10.86 -16.81 0.89
C CYS A 223 -12.00 -17.14 1.86
N LEU A 224 -13.25 -16.93 1.43
CA LEU A 224 -14.42 -17.26 2.23
C LEU A 224 -14.63 -18.77 2.40
N LYS A 225 -14.10 -19.58 1.46
CA LYS A 225 -14.19 -21.06 1.47
C LYS A 225 -12.99 -21.74 2.14
N MET A 226 -11.95 -20.98 2.52
CA MET A 226 -10.78 -21.56 3.22
C MET A 226 -11.20 -22.17 4.56
N GLU A 227 -10.64 -23.34 4.91
CA GLU A 227 -10.88 -23.98 6.20
C GLU A 227 -10.56 -23.08 7.38
N GLN A 228 -9.51 -22.28 7.28
CA GLN A 228 -9.04 -21.38 8.33
C GLN A 228 -9.28 -19.89 7.99
N LYS A 229 -10.42 -19.58 7.36
CA LYS A 229 -10.77 -18.19 6.95
C LYS A 229 -10.75 -17.20 8.12
N TRP A 230 -11.18 -17.60 9.30
CA TRP A 230 -11.20 -16.73 10.48
C TRP A 230 -9.81 -16.28 10.91
N LEU A 231 -8.79 -17.14 10.76
CA LEU A 231 -7.41 -16.75 11.01
C LEU A 231 -6.90 -15.75 9.97
N PHE A 232 -7.28 -15.90 8.70
CA PHE A 232 -6.94 -14.92 7.67
C PHE A 232 -7.53 -13.54 7.99
N PHE A 233 -8.79 -13.48 8.41
CA PHE A 233 -9.43 -12.23 8.81
C PHE A 233 -8.85 -11.67 10.10
N ALA A 234 -8.58 -12.51 11.09
CA ALA A 234 -7.91 -12.09 12.33
C ALA A 234 -6.53 -11.48 12.05
N TYR A 235 -5.69 -12.12 11.24
CA TYR A 235 -4.41 -11.54 10.84
C TYR A 235 -4.57 -10.24 10.07
N THR A 236 -5.60 -10.12 9.22
CA THR A 236 -5.90 -8.86 8.53
C THR A 236 -6.24 -7.76 9.54
N ALA A 237 -7.10 -8.03 10.51
CA ALA A 237 -7.43 -7.08 11.56
C ALA A 237 -6.19 -6.68 12.37
N PHE A 238 -5.37 -7.64 12.80
CA PHE A 238 -4.12 -7.37 13.55
C PHE A 238 -3.13 -6.53 12.73
N ILE A 239 -2.99 -6.79 11.42
CA ILE A 239 -2.14 -5.99 10.54
C ILE A 239 -2.62 -4.53 10.51
N TRP A 240 -3.93 -4.30 10.33
CA TRP A 240 -4.49 -2.94 10.30
C TRP A 240 -4.42 -2.25 11.67
N MET A 241 -4.64 -2.96 12.76
CA MET A 241 -4.40 -2.45 14.12
C MET A 241 -2.94 -2.06 14.31
N THR A 242 -2.00 -2.85 13.78
CA THR A 242 -0.57 -2.53 13.86
C THR A 242 -0.23 -1.29 13.02
N TYR A 243 -0.80 -1.14 11.80
CA TYR A 243 -0.61 0.07 10.99
C TYR A 243 -1.19 1.30 11.67
N TRP A 244 -2.36 1.17 12.28
CA TRP A 244 -2.95 2.24 13.09
C TRP A 244 -2.04 2.61 14.28
N PHE A 245 -1.55 1.62 15.03
CA PHE A 245 -0.63 1.84 16.14
C PHE A 245 0.70 2.48 15.70
N MET A 246 1.24 2.11 14.53
CA MET A 246 2.41 2.75 13.95
C MET A 246 2.17 4.24 13.70
N ALA A 247 1.03 4.59 13.10
CA ALA A 247 0.65 5.98 12.85
C ALA A 247 0.45 6.74 14.17
N ALA A 248 -0.25 6.15 15.15
CA ALA A 248 -0.44 6.73 16.47
C ALA A 248 0.91 6.99 17.19
N SER A 249 1.82 6.00 17.13
CA SER A 249 3.15 6.16 17.70
C SER A 249 3.93 7.31 17.03
N THR A 250 3.79 7.49 15.71
CA THR A 250 4.44 8.60 15.01
C THR A 250 3.78 9.96 15.35
N VAL A 251 2.46 9.99 15.55
CA VAL A 251 1.76 11.19 16.06
C VAL A 251 2.28 11.56 17.44
N TRP A 252 2.39 10.61 18.37
CA TRP A 252 2.93 10.86 19.71
C TRP A 252 4.43 11.24 19.69
N ALA A 253 5.16 10.86 18.65
CA ALA A 253 6.54 11.30 18.46
C ALA A 253 6.65 12.80 18.16
N ALA A 254 5.62 13.42 17.62
CA ALA A 254 5.62 14.80 17.14
C ALA A 254 4.85 15.73 18.13
N PRO A 255 5.53 16.50 19.02
CA PRO A 255 4.88 17.35 20.02
C PRO A 255 3.90 18.36 19.42
N PHE A 256 4.16 18.83 18.21
CA PHE A 256 3.26 19.74 17.49
C PHE A 256 1.94 19.07 17.03
N LEU A 257 1.78 17.77 17.24
CA LEU A 257 0.55 16.99 17.00
C LEU A 257 -0.09 16.45 18.28
N ASP A 258 0.31 16.92 19.47
CA ASP A 258 -0.22 16.43 20.76
C ASP A 258 -1.75 16.62 20.91
N GLY A 259 -2.38 17.46 20.09
CA GLY A 259 -3.83 17.63 20.03
C GLY A 259 -4.58 16.59 19.18
N LEU A 260 -3.88 15.71 18.46
CA LEU A 260 -4.48 14.70 17.60
C LEU A 260 -4.79 13.42 18.40
N ASP A 261 -5.98 12.86 18.14
CA ASP A 261 -6.44 11.63 18.77
C ASP A 261 -6.12 10.37 17.95
N LEU A 262 -6.55 9.21 18.44
CA LEU A 262 -6.34 7.92 17.76
C LEU A 262 -7.09 7.82 16.42
N ILE A 263 -8.24 8.53 16.29
CA ILE A 263 -9.01 8.52 15.03
C ILE A 263 -8.26 9.34 13.99
N ASP A 264 -7.61 10.43 14.39
CA ASP A 264 -6.75 11.22 13.52
C ASP A 264 -5.54 10.42 13.04
N ALA A 265 -4.92 9.67 13.93
CA ALA A 265 -3.83 8.77 13.56
C ALA A 265 -4.28 7.69 12.56
N LEU A 266 -5.50 7.15 12.71
CA LEU A 266 -6.09 6.23 11.74
C LEU A 266 -6.32 6.92 10.39
N PHE A 267 -6.90 8.12 10.40
CA PHE A 267 -7.08 8.91 9.18
C PHE A 267 -5.75 9.15 8.45
N LEU A 268 -4.72 9.59 9.16
CA LEU A 268 -3.38 9.79 8.58
C LEU A 268 -2.77 8.50 8.03
N SER A 269 -2.96 7.36 8.71
CA SER A 269 -2.53 6.05 8.20
C SER A 269 -3.19 5.69 6.88
N LEU A 270 -4.51 5.91 6.77
CA LEU A 270 -5.30 5.58 5.57
C LEU A 270 -4.97 6.52 4.41
N VAL A 271 -4.86 7.81 4.67
CA VAL A 271 -4.50 8.83 3.68
C VAL A 271 -3.05 8.62 3.20
N GLY A 272 -2.14 8.29 4.12
CA GLY A 272 -0.76 7.89 3.76
C GLY A 272 -0.72 6.68 2.85
N GLY A 273 -1.62 5.70 3.07
CA GLY A 273 -1.80 4.55 2.19
C GLY A 273 -2.16 4.95 0.75
N LEU A 274 -2.94 6.01 0.55
CA LEU A 274 -3.21 6.58 -0.78
C LEU A 274 -1.95 7.16 -1.43
N GLY A 275 -1.05 7.77 -0.65
CA GLY A 275 0.25 8.25 -1.13
C GLY A 275 1.11 7.12 -1.69
N PHE A 276 1.09 5.94 -1.07
CA PHE A 276 1.75 4.74 -1.58
C PHE A 276 1.09 4.13 -2.82
N ALA A 277 -0.14 4.54 -3.17
CA ALA A 277 -0.79 4.11 -4.40
C ALA A 277 -0.14 4.72 -5.65
N VAL A 278 0.50 5.88 -5.53
CA VAL A 278 1.25 6.53 -6.62
C VAL A 278 2.46 5.67 -6.99
N PRO A 279 2.68 5.37 -8.28
CA PRO A 279 3.75 4.49 -8.73
C PRO A 279 5.12 5.20 -8.76
N VAL A 280 5.62 5.59 -7.59
CA VAL A 280 6.95 6.16 -7.38
C VAL A 280 7.82 5.24 -6.52
N PRO A 281 9.16 5.24 -6.67
CA PRO A 281 10.04 4.41 -5.87
C PRO A 281 9.83 4.62 -4.38
N GLY A 282 9.51 3.55 -3.65
CA GLY A 282 9.32 3.59 -2.20
C GLY A 282 8.20 4.52 -1.70
N GLY A 283 7.37 5.11 -2.56
CA GLY A 283 6.37 6.13 -2.17
C GLY A 283 6.96 7.51 -1.90
N ILE A 284 8.26 7.72 -2.21
CA ILE A 284 8.99 8.96 -1.93
C ILE A 284 8.34 10.13 -2.65
N GLY A 285 8.18 11.25 -1.94
CA GLY A 285 7.51 12.45 -2.44
C GLY A 285 5.99 12.36 -2.36
N ALA A 286 5.36 11.33 -2.91
CA ALA A 286 3.90 11.19 -2.90
C ALA A 286 3.34 11.07 -1.48
N PHE A 287 3.95 10.26 -0.62
CA PHE A 287 3.58 10.16 0.78
C PHE A 287 3.73 11.50 1.50
N HIS A 288 4.86 12.19 1.30
CA HIS A 288 5.14 13.50 1.92
C HIS A 288 4.11 14.53 1.52
N PHE A 289 3.81 14.64 0.22
CA PHE A 289 2.82 15.57 -0.30
C PHE A 289 1.42 15.30 0.26
N VAL A 290 0.96 14.07 0.22
CA VAL A 290 -0.39 13.70 0.66
C VAL A 290 -0.56 13.92 2.16
N ILE A 291 0.42 13.52 2.97
CA ILE A 291 0.36 13.66 4.44
C ILE A 291 0.48 15.12 4.86
N SER A 292 1.44 15.90 4.33
CA SER A 292 1.57 17.31 4.69
C SER A 292 0.33 18.11 4.29
N THR A 293 -0.24 17.81 3.12
CA THR A 293 -1.50 18.42 2.68
C THR A 293 -2.66 18.05 3.60
N ALA A 294 -2.78 16.78 4.01
CA ALA A 294 -3.84 16.36 4.93
C ALA A 294 -3.72 17.06 6.30
N LEU A 295 -2.51 17.15 6.85
CA LEU A 295 -2.25 17.85 8.10
C LEU A 295 -2.55 19.35 8.01
N ALA A 296 -2.19 20.00 6.91
CA ALA A 296 -2.45 21.41 6.69
C ALA A 296 -3.96 21.70 6.55
N VAL A 297 -4.67 20.92 5.72
CA VAL A 297 -6.09 21.17 5.39
C VAL A 297 -7.03 20.80 6.53
N VAL A 298 -6.79 19.65 7.17
CA VAL A 298 -7.72 19.12 8.18
C VAL A 298 -7.44 19.71 9.57
N TYR A 299 -6.16 19.94 9.88
CA TYR A 299 -5.75 20.29 11.23
C TYR A 299 -5.08 21.67 11.34
N GLY A 300 -4.91 22.38 10.21
CA GLY A 300 -4.27 23.70 10.22
C GLY A 300 -2.79 23.66 10.59
N VAL A 301 -2.14 22.48 10.51
CA VAL A 301 -0.72 22.32 10.82
C VAL A 301 0.11 22.99 9.72
N PRO A 302 1.11 23.83 10.06
CA PRO A 302 2.03 24.38 9.06
C PRO A 302 2.64 23.31 8.18
N VAL A 303 2.78 23.60 6.89
CA VAL A 303 3.24 22.61 5.88
C VAL A 303 4.60 22.05 6.26
N GLU A 304 5.50 22.87 6.80
CA GLU A 304 6.84 22.50 7.27
C GLU A 304 6.77 21.39 8.34
N LEU A 305 5.91 21.55 9.34
CA LEU A 305 5.70 20.57 10.40
C LEU A 305 4.99 19.31 9.85
N GLY A 306 4.07 19.48 8.90
CA GLY A 306 3.46 18.38 8.18
C GLY A 306 4.50 17.52 7.44
N ILE A 307 5.51 18.16 6.85
CA ILE A 307 6.64 17.50 6.18
C ILE A 307 7.56 16.82 7.19
N VAL A 308 7.80 17.45 8.36
CA VAL A 308 8.54 16.80 9.47
C VAL A 308 7.87 15.47 9.84
N TYR A 309 6.58 15.47 10.08
CA TYR A 309 5.84 14.26 10.41
C TYR A 309 5.91 13.22 9.29
N ALA A 310 5.69 13.63 8.04
CA ALA A 310 5.76 12.74 6.88
C ALA A 310 7.14 12.12 6.72
N THR A 311 8.20 12.91 6.90
CA THR A 311 9.60 12.44 6.83
C THR A 311 9.88 11.45 7.97
N LEU A 312 9.45 11.76 9.19
CA LEU A 312 9.63 10.89 10.35
C LEU A 312 8.96 9.54 10.14
N SER A 313 7.69 9.56 9.73
CA SER A 313 6.90 8.37 9.49
C SER A 313 7.45 7.53 8.33
N HIS A 314 7.72 8.16 7.18
CA HIS A 314 8.21 7.47 6.00
C HIS A 314 9.62 6.92 6.17
N THR A 315 10.56 7.73 6.69
CA THR A 315 11.97 7.34 6.83
C THR A 315 12.15 6.23 7.85
N SER A 316 11.42 6.27 8.99
CA SER A 316 11.48 5.20 9.98
C SER A 316 11.04 3.85 9.38
N GLN A 317 9.99 3.84 8.58
CA GLN A 317 9.53 2.64 7.89
C GLN A 317 10.49 2.20 6.77
N ALA A 318 11.07 3.15 6.03
CA ALA A 318 12.08 2.86 5.02
C ALA A 318 13.31 2.19 5.63
N ILE A 319 13.82 2.72 6.75
CA ILE A 319 14.94 2.11 7.49
C ILE A 319 14.58 0.68 7.92
N THR A 320 13.40 0.48 8.51
CA THR A 320 12.93 -0.83 8.91
C THR A 320 12.87 -1.81 7.73
N GLN A 321 12.35 -1.38 6.58
CA GLN A 321 12.30 -2.19 5.36
C GLN A 321 13.70 -2.52 4.81
N ILE A 322 14.64 -1.58 4.87
CA ILE A 322 16.02 -1.79 4.43
C ILE A 322 16.70 -2.82 5.32
N ILE A 323 16.57 -2.70 6.65
CA ILE A 323 17.16 -3.64 7.61
C ILE A 323 16.65 -5.06 7.36
N PHE A 324 15.32 -5.26 7.39
CA PHE A 324 14.74 -6.59 7.24
C PHE A 324 14.84 -7.13 5.82
N GLY A 325 14.80 -6.25 4.80
CA GLY A 325 15.00 -6.62 3.41
C GLY A 325 16.42 -7.12 3.15
N SER A 326 17.42 -6.40 3.68
CA SER A 326 18.83 -6.81 3.57
C SER A 326 19.10 -8.12 4.32
N PHE A 327 18.60 -8.24 5.56
CA PHE A 327 18.68 -9.48 6.32
C PHE A 327 18.07 -10.66 5.55
N SER A 328 16.87 -10.49 5.04
CA SER A 328 16.15 -11.54 4.30
C SER A 328 16.86 -11.91 3.00
N TYR A 329 17.43 -10.93 2.29
CA TYR A 329 18.20 -11.17 1.07
C TYR A 329 19.46 -11.98 1.37
N ILE A 330 20.24 -11.59 2.38
CA ILE A 330 21.46 -12.31 2.81
C ILE A 330 21.11 -13.73 3.25
N TYR A 331 20.06 -13.89 4.07
CA TYR A 331 19.60 -15.20 4.53
C TYR A 331 19.25 -16.13 3.36
N GLU A 332 18.48 -15.63 2.38
CA GLU A 332 18.11 -16.40 1.18
C GLU A 332 19.29 -16.69 0.25
N ALA A 333 20.29 -15.80 0.20
CA ALA A 333 21.51 -16.01 -0.59
C ALA A 333 22.44 -17.07 0.02
N LEU A 334 22.53 -17.13 1.37
CA LEU A 334 23.36 -18.11 2.08
C LEU A 334 22.72 -19.51 2.15
N LYS A 335 21.40 -19.58 2.10
CA LYS A 335 20.67 -20.85 2.11
C LYS A 335 20.64 -21.43 0.70
N LYS A 336 21.74 -22.15 0.35
CA LYS A 336 21.86 -22.88 -0.93
C LYS A 336 20.92 -24.09 -0.97
#